data_d7519135539f532a7ce8e61323bb1d13
#
_entry.id   d7519135539f532a7ce8e61323bb1d13
#
_cell.length_a   1.000
_cell.length_b   1.000
_cell.length_c   1.000
_cell.angle_alpha   90.00
_cell.angle_beta   90.00
_cell.angle_gamma   90.00
#
_symmetry.space_group_name_H-M   'P 1'
#
loop_
_entity.id
_entity.type
_entity.pdbx_description
1 polymer ?
#
loop_
_entity_poly.entity_id
_entity_poly.type
_entity_poly.pdbx_seq_one_letter_code
_entity_poly.pdbx_strand_id
1 'polypeptide(L)'
;ALDLGNEDGVMASQQSSGRPRTHRYTPADKERAVRAVFQLRKELGTDHGTVKRVADQTGIGVESLRNWVKQAETDQGITPGVTTAQAARISELEQENRELRRANSILKSASAFFAAELDRPHR
;
A
#
# COMPACT_ATOMS: atom_id res chain seq x y z
N ALA A 1 -31.53 11.15 -5.96
CA ALA A 1 -31.35 11.29 -6.12
C ALA A 1 -30.92 11.32 -5.99
N LEU A 2 -30.77 10.90 -5.97
CA LEU A 2 -30.40 11.00 -6.08
C LEU A 2 -29.72 10.98 -6.11
N ASP A 3 -29.55 10.68 -6.07
CA ASP A 3 -29.00 10.74 -6.26
C ASP A 3 -28.28 10.62 -6.32
N LEU A 4 -28.26 10.31 -6.12
CA LEU A 4 -27.74 10.42 -6.32
C LEU A 4 -26.97 10.62 -6.38
N GLY A 5 -26.98 10.40 -6.36
CA GLY A 5 -26.49 10.90 -6.57
C GLY A 5 -25.81 11.16 -6.42
N ASN A 6 -26.00 10.89 -6.32
CA ASN A 6 -25.67 11.38 -6.38
C ASN A 6 -25.12 11.62 -6.20
N GLU A 7 -25.16 11.35 -5.99
CA GLU A 7 -24.90 11.75 -5.93
C GLU A 7 -24.19 12.15 -5.79
N ASP A 8 -24.32 11.84 -5.72
CA ASP A 8 -23.80 12.39 -5.75
C ASP A 8 -23.01 12.81 -5.65
N GLY A 9 -23.08 12.59 -5.55
CA GLY A 9 -22.59 13.20 -5.54
C GLY A 9 -21.73 13.49 -5.32
N VAL A 10 -21.77 13.34 -5.28
CA VAL A 10 -21.17 13.81 -5.23
C VAL A 10 -20.44 14.21 -4.98
N MET A 11 -20.40 14.16 -4.90
CA MET A 11 -19.86 14.73 -4.81
C MET A 11 -19.24 15.30 -4.44
N ALA A 12 -19.29 15.34 -4.20
CA ALA A 12 -18.81 16.03 -4.01
C ALA A 12 -18.09 16.44 -3.69
N SER A 13 -18.04 16.40 -3.50
CA SER A 13 -17.48 16.97 -3.31
C SER A 13 -16.73 17.30 -3.07
N GLN A 14 -16.66 17.13 -2.98
CA GLN A 14 -16.14 17.68 -2.95
C GLN A 14 -15.48 18.25 -2.62
N GLN A 15 -15.48 18.24 -2.37
CA GLN A 15 -15.05 19.11 -2.16
C GLN A 15 -14.55 19.57 -1.48
N SER A 16 -14.42 19.42 -1.18
CA SER A 16 -14.25 19.96 -0.43
C SER A 16 -13.56 20.51 -0.02
N SER A 17 -13.73 20.42 -0.22
CA SER A 17 -13.14 21.57 0.12
C SER A 17 -11.76 21.53 0.73
N GLY A 18 -10.82 21.97 0.42
CA GLY A 18 -9.56 22.19 0.99
C GLY A 18 -8.96 21.16 1.91
N ARG A 19 -9.30 19.92 1.70
CA ARG A 19 -8.80 18.88 2.55
C ARG A 19 -8.09 17.80 1.77
N PRO A 20 -7.25 18.16 0.81
CA PRO A 20 -6.66 17.12 -0.04
C PRO A 20 -5.83 16.11 0.74
N ARG A 21 -5.16 16.52 1.80
CA ARG A 21 -4.28 15.61 2.52
C ARG A 21 -5.02 14.54 3.29
N THR A 22 -6.32 14.75 3.54
CA THR A 22 -7.12 13.74 4.22
C THR A 22 -7.92 12.89 3.27
N HIS A 23 -7.84 13.21 1.99
CA HIS A 23 -8.56 12.46 0.98
C HIS A 23 -7.91 11.10 0.75
N ARG A 24 -8.74 10.08 0.70
CA ARG A 24 -8.26 8.74 0.44
C ARG A 24 -8.72 8.27 -0.91
N TYR A 25 -7.84 7.58 -1.61
CA TYR A 25 -8.12 7.07 -2.94
C TYR A 25 -8.30 5.57 -2.88
N THR A 26 -9.30 5.07 -3.60
CA THR A 26 -9.51 3.64 -3.70
C THR A 26 -8.45 3.02 -4.60
N PRO A 27 -8.22 1.70 -4.50
CA PRO A 27 -7.32 1.05 -5.44
C PRO A 27 -7.72 1.28 -6.90
N ALA A 28 -9.02 1.35 -7.18
CA ALA A 28 -9.50 1.62 -8.53
C ALA A 28 -9.11 3.02 -8.98
N ASP A 29 -9.19 4.00 -8.09
CA ASP A 29 -8.78 5.37 -8.40
C ASP A 29 -7.30 5.43 -8.76
N LYS A 30 -6.46 4.77 -7.96
CA LYS A 30 -5.03 4.72 -8.21
C LYS A 30 -4.73 4.08 -9.56
N GLU A 31 -5.38 2.97 -9.83
CA GLU A 31 -5.15 2.24 -11.07
C GLU A 31 -5.53 3.09 -12.28
N ARG A 32 -6.67 3.77 -12.20
CA ARG A 32 -7.10 4.63 -13.30
C ARG A 32 -6.13 5.77 -13.55
N ALA A 33 -5.64 6.39 -12.47
CA ALA A 33 -4.71 7.51 -12.60
C ALA A 33 -3.39 7.06 -13.20
N VAL A 34 -2.88 5.92 -12.74
CA VAL A 34 -1.62 5.37 -13.26
C VAL A 34 -1.78 4.98 -14.73
N ARG A 35 -2.90 4.37 -15.06
CA ARG A 35 -3.18 3.99 -16.45
C ARG A 35 -3.24 5.23 -17.34
N ALA A 36 -3.82 6.31 -16.83
CA ALA A 36 -3.89 7.55 -17.58
C ALA A 36 -2.49 8.11 -17.86
N VAL A 37 -1.57 8.01 -16.90
CA VAL A 37 -0.20 8.44 -17.11
C VAL A 37 0.47 7.61 -18.20
N PHE A 38 0.35 6.30 -18.14
CA PHE A 38 0.96 5.43 -19.14
C PHE A 38 0.37 5.68 -20.52
N GLN A 39 -0.94 5.88 -20.59
CA GLN A 39 -1.59 6.16 -21.86
C GLN A 39 -1.10 7.49 -22.43
N LEU A 40 -0.98 8.50 -21.61
CA LEU A 40 -0.49 9.80 -22.04
C LEU A 40 0.95 9.72 -22.54
N ARG A 41 1.79 8.95 -21.84
CA ARG A 41 3.16 8.72 -22.28
C ARG A 41 3.21 8.14 -23.67
N LYS A 42 2.33 7.16 -23.91
CA LYS A 42 2.25 6.51 -25.20
C LYS A 42 1.82 7.48 -26.29
N GLU A 43 0.83 8.32 -25.99
CA GLU A 43 0.31 9.27 -26.98
C GLU A 43 1.33 10.37 -27.30
N LEU A 44 2.04 10.84 -26.30
CA LEU A 44 3.00 11.93 -26.48
C LEU A 44 4.40 11.43 -26.88
N GLY A 45 4.67 10.15 -26.66
CA GLY A 45 5.97 9.58 -26.95
C GLY A 45 7.06 10.05 -26.01
N THR A 46 6.69 10.58 -24.84
CA THR A 46 7.65 11.05 -23.84
C THR A 46 7.08 10.90 -22.46
N ASP A 47 7.97 10.73 -21.49
CA ASP A 47 7.59 10.65 -20.08
C ASP A 47 7.50 12.02 -19.44
N HIS A 48 8.08 13.04 -20.09
CA HIS A 48 8.22 14.36 -19.48
C HIS A 48 6.87 15.03 -19.25
N GLY A 49 6.64 15.44 -18.01
CA GLY A 49 5.46 16.22 -17.66
C GLY A 49 4.15 15.45 -17.63
N THR A 50 4.19 14.13 -17.90
CA THR A 50 2.94 13.36 -17.99
C THR A 50 2.28 13.18 -16.62
N VAL A 51 3.08 12.94 -15.58
CA VAL A 51 2.55 12.78 -14.22
C VAL A 51 1.87 14.08 -13.77
N LYS A 52 2.57 15.20 -13.97
CA LYS A 52 2.01 16.48 -13.57
C LYS A 52 0.71 16.80 -14.29
N ARG A 53 0.67 16.52 -15.58
CA ARG A 53 -0.54 16.80 -16.37
C ARG A 53 -1.73 15.97 -15.86
N VAL A 54 -1.53 14.70 -15.60
CA VAL A 54 -2.61 13.87 -15.09
C VAL A 54 -3.00 14.30 -13.67
N ALA A 55 -2.01 14.64 -12.85
CA ALA A 55 -2.28 15.14 -11.50
C ALA A 55 -3.15 16.39 -11.54
N ASP A 56 -2.82 17.33 -12.44
CA ASP A 56 -3.61 18.56 -12.59
C ASP A 56 -5.03 18.25 -13.05
N GLN A 57 -5.20 17.29 -13.95
CA GLN A 57 -6.52 16.94 -14.47
C GLN A 57 -7.39 16.24 -13.45
N THR A 58 -6.79 15.45 -12.59
CA THR A 58 -7.56 14.61 -11.67
C THR A 58 -7.65 15.19 -10.26
N GLY A 59 -6.83 16.20 -9.95
CA GLY A 59 -6.78 16.74 -8.61
C GLY A 59 -5.98 15.89 -7.63
N ILE A 60 -5.33 14.86 -8.11
CA ILE A 60 -4.48 14.01 -7.27
C ILE A 60 -3.15 14.72 -7.05
N GLY A 61 -2.59 14.61 -5.83
CA GLY A 61 -1.30 15.20 -5.54
C GLY A 61 -0.22 14.62 -6.44
N VAL A 62 0.64 15.48 -6.97
CA VAL A 62 1.63 15.06 -7.95
C VAL A 62 2.62 14.05 -7.35
N GLU A 63 2.98 14.21 -6.08
CA GLU A 63 3.91 13.29 -5.45
C GLU A 63 3.29 11.91 -5.23
N SER A 64 2.02 11.89 -4.83
CA SER A 64 1.32 10.62 -4.69
C SER A 64 1.25 9.88 -6.02
N LEU A 65 0.88 10.59 -7.06
CA LEU A 65 0.77 9.99 -8.39
C LEU A 65 2.13 9.52 -8.89
N ARG A 66 3.18 10.32 -8.64
CA ARG A 66 4.54 9.93 -9.05
C ARG A 66 4.95 8.63 -8.37
N ASN A 67 4.65 8.51 -7.08
CA ASN A 67 4.99 7.29 -6.34
C ASN A 67 4.21 6.09 -6.86
N TRP A 68 2.93 6.29 -7.16
CA TRP A 68 2.11 5.19 -7.70
C TRP A 68 2.63 4.72 -9.06
N VAL A 69 3.04 5.67 -9.90
CA VAL A 69 3.58 5.34 -11.22
C VAL A 69 4.90 4.58 -11.08
N LYS A 70 5.76 5.03 -10.17
CA LYS A 70 7.01 4.32 -9.92
C LYS A 70 6.77 2.89 -9.47
N GLN A 71 5.82 2.69 -8.55
CA GLN A 71 5.51 1.36 -8.08
C GLN A 71 4.95 0.49 -9.21
N ALA A 72 4.10 1.07 -10.05
CA ALA A 72 3.55 0.34 -11.19
C ALA A 72 4.65 -0.07 -12.16
N GLU A 73 5.62 0.80 -12.39
CA GLU A 73 6.75 0.48 -13.25
C GLU A 73 7.56 -0.69 -12.68
N THR A 74 7.77 -0.68 -11.37
CA THR A 74 8.46 -1.78 -10.72
C THR A 74 7.65 -3.07 -10.82
N ASP A 75 6.34 -2.98 -10.59
CA ASP A 75 5.47 -4.15 -10.66
C ASP A 75 5.44 -4.76 -12.07
N GLN A 76 5.63 -3.94 -13.09
CA GLN A 76 5.67 -4.41 -14.46
C GLN A 76 7.06 -4.88 -14.89
N GLY A 77 8.05 -4.75 -13.99
CA GLY A 77 9.41 -5.16 -14.30
C GLY A 77 10.20 -4.18 -15.12
N ILE A 78 9.66 -2.98 -15.35
CA ILE A 78 10.36 -1.95 -16.12
C ILE A 78 11.51 -1.37 -15.31
N THR A 79 11.29 -1.15 -14.02
CA THR A 79 12.26 -0.56 -13.12
C THR A 79 12.60 -1.55 -12.01
N PRO A 80 13.87 -1.71 -11.62
CA PRO A 80 14.21 -2.59 -10.51
C PRO A 80 13.61 -2.08 -9.21
N GLY A 81 13.31 -3.00 -8.30
CA GLY A 81 12.80 -2.66 -7.00
C GLY A 81 11.90 -3.77 -6.46
N VAL A 82 11.35 -3.52 -5.28
CA VAL A 82 10.45 -4.47 -4.64
C VAL A 82 9.05 -4.24 -5.19
N THR A 83 8.46 -5.28 -5.78
CA THR A 83 7.10 -5.18 -6.30
C THR A 83 6.11 -5.14 -5.15
N THR A 84 4.88 -4.73 -5.44
CA THR A 84 3.81 -4.73 -4.45
C THR A 84 3.59 -6.13 -3.88
N ALA A 85 3.59 -7.14 -4.75
CA ALA A 85 3.43 -8.53 -4.31
C ALA A 85 4.57 -8.96 -3.40
N GLN A 86 5.81 -8.59 -3.77
CA GLN A 86 6.97 -8.93 -2.93
C GLN A 86 6.91 -8.23 -1.58
N ALA A 87 6.49 -6.95 -1.56
CA ALA A 87 6.37 -6.22 -0.32
C ALA A 87 5.33 -6.87 0.60
N ALA A 88 4.20 -7.30 0.03
CA ALA A 88 3.18 -7.99 0.80
C ALA A 88 3.72 -9.30 1.36
N ARG A 89 4.49 -10.04 0.56
CA ARG A 89 5.06 -11.31 1.02
C ARG A 89 6.09 -11.09 2.13
N ILE A 90 6.91 -10.04 1.99
CA ILE A 90 7.88 -9.71 3.03
C ILE A 90 7.16 -9.40 4.33
N SER A 91 6.08 -8.62 4.26
CA SER A 91 5.30 -8.28 5.45
C SER A 91 4.73 -9.53 6.12
N GLU A 92 4.18 -10.46 5.33
CA GLU A 92 3.68 -11.72 5.85
C GLU A 92 4.77 -12.52 6.56
N LEU A 93 5.93 -12.60 5.90
CA LEU A 93 7.04 -13.37 6.46
C LEU A 93 7.57 -12.74 7.74
N GLU A 94 7.61 -11.42 7.79
CA GLU A 94 8.03 -10.72 9.00
C GLU A 94 7.08 -11.00 10.15
N GLN A 95 5.78 -11.03 9.87
CA GLN A 95 4.80 -11.33 10.88
C GLN A 95 4.92 -12.77 11.35
N GLU A 96 5.03 -13.73 10.43
CA GLU A 96 5.24 -15.12 10.78
C GLU A 96 6.50 -15.28 11.63
N ASN A 97 7.55 -14.56 11.27
CA ASN A 97 8.79 -14.62 12.00
C ASN A 97 8.62 -14.14 13.44
N ARG A 98 7.90 -13.03 13.62
CA ARG A 98 7.61 -12.53 14.97
C ARG A 98 6.82 -13.54 15.77
N GLU A 99 5.83 -14.16 15.15
CA GLU A 99 4.98 -15.15 15.82
C GLU A 99 5.77 -16.39 16.21
N LEU A 100 6.62 -16.86 15.30
CA LEU A 100 7.45 -18.03 15.58
C LEU A 100 8.46 -17.76 16.68
N ARG A 101 9.06 -16.58 16.68
CA ARG A 101 9.99 -16.21 17.75
C ARG A 101 9.30 -16.14 19.08
N ARG A 102 8.07 -15.61 19.09
CA ARG A 102 7.29 -15.54 20.32
C ARG A 102 6.95 -16.94 20.83
N ALA A 103 6.48 -17.81 19.94
CA ALA A 103 6.16 -19.18 20.31
C ALA A 103 7.41 -19.90 20.82
N ASN A 104 8.53 -19.68 20.16
CA ASN A 104 9.79 -20.30 20.56
C ASN A 104 10.21 -19.83 21.95
N SER A 105 10.06 -18.53 22.21
CA SER A 105 10.39 -17.96 23.52
C SER A 105 9.51 -18.55 24.62
N ILE A 106 8.21 -18.69 24.34
CA ILE A 106 7.28 -19.28 25.30
C ILE A 106 7.64 -20.73 25.57
N LEU A 107 7.94 -21.49 24.52
CA LEU A 107 8.31 -22.89 24.68
C LEU A 107 9.60 -23.05 25.45
N LYS A 108 10.59 -22.20 25.21
CA LYS A 108 11.83 -22.23 25.96
C LYS A 108 11.61 -21.96 27.44
N SER A 109 10.78 -20.96 27.74
CA SER A 109 10.45 -20.64 29.12
C SER A 109 9.73 -21.81 29.79
N ALA A 110 8.78 -22.43 29.10
CA ALA A 110 8.05 -23.57 29.62
C ALA A 110 8.99 -24.74 29.85
N SER A 111 9.89 -24.99 28.89
CA SER A 111 10.86 -26.09 29.04
C SER A 111 11.75 -25.88 30.23
N ALA A 112 12.23 -24.63 30.44
CA ALA A 112 13.07 -24.34 31.58
C ALA A 112 12.31 -24.51 32.89
N PHE A 113 11.05 -24.12 32.91
CA PHE A 113 10.22 -24.28 34.09
C PHE A 113 10.04 -25.77 34.42
N PHE A 114 9.69 -26.59 33.43
CA PHE A 114 9.50 -27.99 33.66
C PHE A 114 10.79 -28.71 34.05
N ALA A 115 11.89 -28.33 33.46
CA ALA A 115 13.19 -28.89 33.82
C ALA A 115 13.51 -28.57 35.28
N ALA A 116 13.24 -27.37 35.73
CA ALA A 116 13.47 -26.98 37.10
C ALA A 116 12.58 -27.79 38.06
N GLU A 117 11.33 -28.05 37.66
CA GLU A 117 10.43 -28.85 38.47
C GLU A 117 10.90 -30.27 38.61
N LEU A 118 11.40 -30.86 37.52
CA LEU A 118 11.91 -32.23 37.53
C LEU A 118 13.17 -32.38 38.36
N ASP A 119 13.99 -31.31 38.42
CA ASP A 119 15.22 -31.34 39.19
C ASP A 119 15.02 -31.00 40.67
N ARG A 120 13.79 -30.69 41.03
CA ARG A 120 13.50 -30.34 42.42
C ARG A 120 13.74 -31.49 43.34
N PRO A 121 14.43 -31.28 44.45
CA PRO A 121 14.69 -32.38 45.39
C PRO A 121 13.40 -32.89 46.00
N HIS A 122 13.36 -34.17 46.19
CA HIS A 122 12.24 -34.80 46.90
C HIS A 122 12.50 -34.79 48.39
N ARG A 123 11.42 -34.74 49.17
CA ARG A 123 11.56 -34.71 50.61
C ARG A 123 11.22 -36.04 51.22
#